data_c8c8a4305f740f3143720719c9a27b90
#
_entry.id   c8c8a4305f740f3143720719c9a27b90
#
_cell.length_a   1.000
_cell.length_b   1.000
_cell.length_c   1.000
_cell.angle_alpha   90.00
_cell.angle_beta   90.00
_cell.angle_gamma   90.00
#
_symmetry.space_group_name_H-M   'P 1'
#
loop_
_entity.id
_entity.type
_entity.pdbx_description
1 polymer ?
#
loop_
_entity_poly.entity_id
_entity_poly.type
_entity_poly.pdbx_seq_one_letter_code
_entity_poly.pdbx_strand_id
1 'polypeptide(L)'
;MGTHDGHRQRLKREFLARPDSFPDHKLLELLLFYSNPRSDTNPLAHELLERFGSLAGVLDAPVDELCKVKGMGEHGAALLKTAKELTGRYLTARTQVARLARSSRDYYALLRPYFFGARNEQTCLLCLDGKGKVLGIRRLGEGNVNAVAITTRLIAEAALSLNAAAVVL
;
A
#
# COMPACT_ATOMS: atom_id res chain seq x y z
N MET A 1 23.19 15.54 25.43
CA MET A 1 22.30 14.36 25.27
C MET A 1 20.91 14.85 25.50
N GLY A 2 20.10 15.01 24.43
CA GLY A 2 18.80 15.67 24.52
C GLY A 2 17.74 14.73 25.11
N THR A 3 16.77 15.29 25.80
CA THR A 3 15.58 14.61 26.36
C THR A 3 14.83 13.74 25.35
N HIS A 4 14.96 14.02 24.05
CA HIS A 4 14.33 13.29 22.96
C HIS A 4 15.00 11.95 22.62
N ASP A 5 16.31 11.76 22.87
CA ASP A 5 17.00 10.51 22.56
C ASP A 5 16.50 9.34 23.41
N GLY A 6 16.23 9.58 24.69
CA GLY A 6 15.69 8.56 25.59
C GLY A 6 14.26 8.13 25.22
N HIS A 7 13.43 9.07 24.77
CA HIS A 7 12.08 8.78 24.31
C HIS A 7 12.07 7.94 23.04
N ARG A 8 12.87 8.32 22.03
CA ARG A 8 12.99 7.59 20.77
C ARG A 8 13.48 6.15 20.95
N GLN A 9 14.49 5.94 21.81
CA GLN A 9 14.98 4.60 22.10
C GLN A 9 13.94 3.74 22.82
N ARG A 10 13.16 4.35 23.73
CA ARG A 10 12.09 3.67 24.44
C ARG A 10 10.97 3.27 23.50
N LEU A 11 10.53 4.18 22.61
CA LEU A 11 9.49 3.92 21.62
C LEU A 11 9.89 2.83 20.62
N LYS A 12 11.15 2.82 20.15
CA LYS A 12 11.68 1.74 19.31
C LYS A 12 11.65 0.38 20.01
N ARG A 13 12.05 0.33 21.27
CA ARG A 13 12.01 -0.92 22.06
C ARG A 13 10.59 -1.40 22.30
N GLU A 14 9.67 -0.49 22.59
CA GLU A 14 8.25 -0.81 22.76
C GLU A 14 7.66 -1.41 21.48
N PHE A 15 7.92 -0.79 20.32
CA PHE A 15 7.49 -1.30 19.01
C PHE A 15 8.05 -2.69 18.73
N LEU A 16 9.35 -2.91 18.91
CA LEU A 16 9.98 -4.19 18.63
C LEU A 16 9.48 -5.31 19.54
N ALA A 17 9.06 -4.97 20.76
CA ALA A 17 8.51 -5.95 21.69
C ALA A 17 7.05 -6.31 21.38
N ARG A 18 6.24 -5.38 20.90
CA ARG A 18 4.78 -5.56 20.69
C ARG A 18 4.27 -4.77 19.48
N PRO A 19 4.66 -5.11 18.25
CA PRO A 19 4.27 -4.34 17.06
C PRO A 19 2.75 -4.32 16.83
N ASP A 20 2.05 -5.43 17.12
CA ASP A 20 0.61 -5.60 16.84
C ASP A 20 -0.30 -4.73 17.74
N SER A 21 0.19 -4.32 18.91
CA SER A 21 -0.54 -3.46 19.84
C SER A 21 -0.16 -1.99 19.78
N PHE A 22 0.67 -1.63 18.77
CA PHE A 22 1.20 -0.27 18.65
C PHE A 22 0.16 0.66 18.02
N PRO A 23 -0.29 1.71 18.71
CA PRO A 23 -1.32 2.59 18.18
C PRO A 23 -0.80 3.43 17.00
N ASP A 24 -1.71 3.82 16.10
CA ASP A 24 -1.40 4.50 14.84
C ASP A 24 -0.54 5.75 15.02
N HIS A 25 -0.84 6.58 16.05
CA HIS A 25 -0.05 7.79 16.29
C HIS A 25 1.39 7.47 16.68
N LYS A 26 1.62 6.44 17.50
CA LYS A 26 2.99 6.03 17.86
C LYS A 26 3.73 5.39 16.69
N LEU A 27 3.03 4.64 15.83
CA LEU A 27 3.61 4.06 14.63
C LEU A 27 4.05 5.17 13.66
N LEU A 28 3.19 6.16 13.46
CA LEU A 28 3.47 7.32 12.62
C LEU A 28 4.61 8.18 13.20
N GLU A 29 4.59 8.43 14.51
CA GLU A 29 5.67 9.11 15.23
C GLU A 29 7.01 8.42 15.02
N LEU A 30 7.04 7.09 15.22
CA LEU A 30 8.23 6.26 15.05
C LEU A 30 8.78 6.34 13.61
N LEU A 31 7.91 6.29 12.61
CA LEU A 31 8.29 6.40 11.21
C LEU A 31 8.89 7.80 10.92
N LEU A 32 8.25 8.85 11.41
CA LEU A 32 8.68 10.23 11.21
C LEU A 32 10.00 10.57 11.91
N PHE A 33 10.46 9.81 12.92
CA PHE A 33 11.79 10.00 13.49
C PHE A 33 12.92 9.96 12.46
N TYR A 34 12.74 9.20 11.38
CA TYR A 34 13.75 9.05 10.35
C TYR A 34 13.83 10.24 9.38
N SER A 35 12.73 10.97 9.21
CA SER A 35 12.72 12.20 8.41
C SER A 35 12.96 13.47 9.24
N ASN A 36 12.64 13.42 10.54
CA ASN A 36 12.69 14.57 11.44
C ASN A 36 13.61 14.29 12.65
N PRO A 37 14.95 14.14 12.47
CA PRO A 37 15.84 13.65 13.51
C PRO A 37 16.00 14.59 14.71
N ARG A 38 15.71 15.88 14.56
CA ARG A 38 15.96 16.91 15.59
C ARG A 38 14.70 17.47 16.23
N SER A 39 13.50 17.03 15.84
CA SER A 39 12.22 17.54 16.34
C SER A 39 11.42 16.45 17.02
N ASP A 40 10.53 16.86 17.92
CA ASP A 40 9.50 15.99 18.46
C ASP A 40 8.46 15.72 17.36
N THR A 41 8.25 14.47 17.02
CA THR A 41 7.31 14.05 15.96
C THR A 41 5.97 13.58 16.52
N ASN A 42 5.80 13.54 17.84
CA ASN A 42 4.53 13.17 18.46
C ASN A 42 3.40 14.14 18.13
N PRO A 43 3.57 15.48 18.28
CA PRO A 43 2.54 16.43 17.87
C PRO A 43 2.22 16.36 16.38
N LEU A 44 3.25 16.16 15.53
CA LEU A 44 3.07 16.04 14.09
C LEU A 44 2.25 14.78 13.72
N ALA A 45 2.49 13.65 14.39
CA ALA A 45 1.74 12.43 14.18
C ALA A 45 0.26 12.61 14.53
N HIS A 46 -0.04 13.28 15.63
CA HIS A 46 -1.41 13.59 16.01
C HIS A 46 -2.10 14.55 15.04
N GLU A 47 -1.43 15.63 14.62
CA GLU A 47 -1.97 16.58 13.65
C GLU A 47 -2.28 15.93 12.29
N LEU A 48 -1.42 15.03 11.83
CA LEU A 48 -1.66 14.27 10.60
C LEU A 48 -2.90 13.37 10.71
N LEU A 49 -3.03 12.64 11.82
CA LEU A 49 -4.20 11.76 12.02
C LEU A 49 -5.49 12.57 12.17
N GLU A 50 -5.46 13.70 12.85
CA GLU A 50 -6.61 14.60 12.99
C GLU A 50 -7.03 15.14 11.62
N ARG A 51 -6.08 15.65 10.83
CA ARG A 51 -6.36 16.25 9.52
C ARG A 51 -6.85 15.25 8.48
N PHE A 52 -6.29 14.05 8.45
CA PHE A 52 -6.58 13.03 7.43
C PHE A 52 -7.48 11.88 7.93
N GLY A 53 -7.89 11.92 9.19
CA GLY A 53 -8.90 11.04 9.79
C GLY A 53 -8.41 9.64 10.18
N SER A 54 -7.35 9.12 9.59
CA SER A 54 -6.80 7.79 9.88
C SER A 54 -5.39 7.61 9.33
N LEU A 55 -4.68 6.57 9.75
CA LEU A 55 -3.38 6.19 9.18
C LEU A 55 -3.47 5.96 7.67
N ALA A 56 -4.53 5.30 7.20
CA ALA A 56 -4.77 5.10 5.78
C ALA A 56 -4.95 6.45 5.06
N GLY A 57 -5.75 7.37 5.63
CA GLY A 57 -5.93 8.72 5.12
C GLY A 57 -4.61 9.50 5.00
N VAL A 58 -3.73 9.39 6.01
CA VAL A 58 -2.38 10.00 5.98
C VAL A 58 -1.53 9.42 4.84
N LEU A 59 -1.47 8.09 4.74
CA LEU A 59 -0.68 7.41 3.70
C LEU A 59 -1.22 7.69 2.29
N ASP A 60 -2.53 7.90 2.17
CA ASP A 60 -3.21 8.18 0.90
C ASP A 60 -3.15 9.66 0.50
N ALA A 61 -2.98 10.59 1.45
CA ALA A 61 -2.98 12.02 1.20
C ALA A 61 -1.99 12.43 0.09
N PRO A 62 -2.30 13.38 -0.80
CA PRO A 62 -1.34 13.93 -1.76
C PRO A 62 -0.12 14.53 -1.08
N VAL A 63 1.04 14.54 -1.76
CA VAL A 63 2.30 15.06 -1.20
C VAL A 63 2.16 16.54 -0.85
N ASP A 64 1.52 17.33 -1.71
CA ASP A 64 1.26 18.75 -1.51
C ASP A 64 0.37 19.01 -0.28
N GLU A 65 -0.63 18.16 -0.03
CA GLU A 65 -1.47 18.26 1.17
C GLU A 65 -0.72 17.87 2.46
N LEU A 66 0.13 16.86 2.38
CA LEU A 66 1.01 16.46 3.50
C LEU A 66 1.96 17.62 3.85
N CYS A 67 2.58 18.25 2.87
CA CYS A 67 3.54 19.34 3.07
C CYS A 67 2.90 20.63 3.62
N LYS A 68 1.58 20.78 3.60
CA LYS A 68 0.86 21.89 4.28
C LYS A 68 0.79 21.73 5.80
N VAL A 69 1.06 20.53 6.33
CA VAL A 69 1.09 20.30 7.78
C VAL A 69 2.39 20.82 8.35
N LYS A 70 2.30 21.63 9.40
CA LYS A 70 3.48 22.24 10.03
C LYS A 70 4.44 21.16 10.54
N GLY A 71 5.69 21.23 10.12
CA GLY A 71 6.72 20.24 10.46
C GLY A 71 6.82 19.06 9.52
N MET A 72 5.91 18.95 8.55
CA MET A 72 5.99 17.96 7.47
C MET A 72 6.70 18.59 6.26
N GLY A 73 7.90 18.11 5.96
CA GLY A 73 8.61 18.49 4.74
C GLY A 73 8.54 17.39 3.69
N GLU A 74 9.11 17.66 2.51
CA GLU A 74 9.15 16.70 1.38
C GLU A 74 9.77 15.35 1.76
N HIS A 75 10.81 15.33 2.61
CA HIS A 75 11.43 14.10 3.09
C HIS A 75 10.44 13.23 3.90
N GLY A 76 9.64 13.86 4.77
CA GLY A 76 8.61 13.17 5.53
C GLY A 76 7.50 12.63 4.62
N ALA A 77 7.04 13.43 3.67
CA ALA A 77 6.05 13.02 2.69
C ALA A 77 6.57 11.86 1.81
N ALA A 78 7.81 11.94 1.32
CA ALA A 78 8.45 10.86 0.56
C ALA A 78 8.56 9.57 1.38
N LEU A 79 8.93 9.67 2.66
CA LEU A 79 9.00 8.51 3.56
C LEU A 79 7.64 7.82 3.71
N LEU A 80 6.56 8.58 3.93
CA LEU A 80 5.20 8.04 4.03
C LEU A 80 4.76 7.37 2.72
N LYS A 81 5.05 7.99 1.57
CA LYS A 81 4.75 7.40 0.25
C LYS A 81 5.55 6.13 -0.01
N THR A 82 6.81 6.10 0.39
CA THR A 82 7.66 4.91 0.29
C THR A 82 7.12 3.77 1.16
N ALA A 83 6.72 4.06 2.39
CA ALA A 83 6.13 3.06 3.29
C ALA A 83 4.84 2.47 2.70
N LYS A 84 3.95 3.31 2.13
CA LYS A 84 2.74 2.86 1.42
C LYS A 84 3.10 1.96 0.25
N GLU A 85 4.02 2.37 -0.61
CA GLU A 85 4.44 1.60 -1.80
C GLU A 85 5.06 0.26 -1.41
N LEU A 86 5.93 0.23 -0.40
CA LEU A 86 6.52 -1.01 0.13
C LEU A 86 5.44 -1.97 0.64
N THR A 87 4.42 -1.46 1.34
CA THR A 87 3.29 -2.26 1.81
C THR A 87 2.52 -2.87 0.64
N GLY A 88 2.23 -2.09 -0.40
CA GLY A 88 1.57 -2.58 -1.61
C GLY A 88 2.36 -3.68 -2.31
N ARG A 89 3.66 -3.47 -2.50
CA ARG A 89 4.55 -4.49 -3.09
C ARG A 89 4.67 -5.74 -2.24
N TYR A 90 4.77 -5.60 -0.93
CA TYR A 90 4.81 -6.74 0.00
C TYR A 90 3.53 -7.58 -0.09
N LEU A 91 2.36 -6.95 -0.07
CA LEU A 91 1.07 -7.65 -0.20
C LEU A 91 0.95 -8.38 -1.54
N THR A 92 1.37 -7.71 -2.63
CA THR A 92 1.35 -8.30 -3.98
C THR A 92 2.35 -9.46 -4.09
N ALA A 93 3.56 -9.32 -3.55
CA ALA A 93 4.58 -10.38 -3.59
C ALA A 93 4.15 -11.63 -2.81
N ARG A 94 3.35 -11.46 -1.76
CA ARG A 94 2.77 -12.59 -1.01
C ARG A 94 1.63 -13.31 -1.75
N THR A 95 1.11 -12.72 -2.83
CA THR A 95 0.12 -13.37 -3.67
C THR A 95 0.80 -14.49 -4.44
N GLN A 96 0.59 -15.74 -4.00
CA GLN A 96 1.31 -16.88 -4.54
C GLN A 96 0.84 -17.22 -5.96
N VAL A 97 1.71 -17.02 -6.93
CA VAL A 97 1.63 -17.64 -8.25
C VAL A 97 1.71 -19.17 -8.04
N ALA A 98 0.94 -19.94 -8.79
CA ALA A 98 0.80 -21.39 -8.68
C ALA A 98 -0.21 -21.91 -7.63
N ARG A 99 -0.92 -21.05 -6.92
CA ARG A 99 -2.05 -21.45 -6.07
C ARG A 99 -3.25 -21.88 -6.93
N LEU A 100 -4.00 -22.89 -6.48
CA LEU A 100 -5.29 -23.23 -7.08
C LEU A 100 -6.34 -22.20 -6.65
N ALA A 101 -7.05 -21.64 -7.61
CA ALA A 101 -8.14 -20.70 -7.41
C ALA A 101 -9.39 -21.23 -8.13
N ARG A 102 -10.42 -21.59 -7.38
CA ARG A 102 -11.62 -22.27 -7.91
C ARG A 102 -12.92 -21.57 -7.53
N SER A 103 -12.85 -20.57 -6.69
CA SER A 103 -14.03 -19.84 -6.20
C SER A 103 -13.84 -18.34 -6.32
N SER A 104 -14.94 -17.58 -6.36
CA SER A 104 -14.92 -16.13 -6.32
C SER A 104 -14.19 -15.60 -5.08
N ARG A 105 -14.25 -16.31 -3.96
CA ARG A 105 -13.52 -15.97 -2.74
C ARG A 105 -12.00 -16.08 -2.93
N ASP A 106 -11.54 -17.11 -3.66
CA ASP A 106 -10.11 -17.25 -3.97
C ASP A 106 -9.65 -16.13 -4.91
N TYR A 107 -10.45 -15.82 -5.93
CA TYR A 107 -10.16 -14.71 -6.88
C TYR A 107 -10.06 -13.38 -6.15
N TYR A 108 -11.02 -13.08 -5.28
CA TYR A 108 -11.00 -11.88 -4.47
C TYR A 108 -9.75 -11.79 -3.58
N ALA A 109 -9.40 -12.88 -2.88
CA ALA A 109 -8.23 -12.91 -2.01
C ALA A 109 -6.91 -12.69 -2.77
N LEU A 110 -6.83 -13.19 -4.01
CA LEU A 110 -5.68 -13.03 -4.89
C LEU A 110 -5.58 -11.63 -5.49
N LEU A 111 -6.71 -11.04 -5.88
CA LEU A 111 -6.75 -9.75 -6.57
C LEU A 111 -6.69 -8.56 -5.62
N ARG A 112 -7.26 -8.68 -4.41
CA ARG A 112 -7.33 -7.59 -3.42
C ARG A 112 -6.01 -6.85 -3.20
N PRO A 113 -4.83 -7.50 -3.07
CA PRO A 113 -3.56 -6.80 -2.88
C PRO A 113 -3.18 -5.86 -4.03
N TYR A 114 -3.64 -6.15 -5.25
CA TYR A 114 -3.34 -5.33 -6.43
C TYR A 114 -4.09 -4.00 -6.45
N PHE A 115 -5.18 -3.89 -5.67
CA PHE A 115 -5.96 -2.68 -5.50
C PHE A 115 -5.59 -1.89 -4.24
N PHE A 116 -4.53 -2.31 -3.53
CA PHE A 116 -4.10 -1.61 -2.33
C PHE A 116 -3.72 -0.16 -2.63
N GLY A 117 -4.38 0.77 -1.96
CA GLY A 117 -4.15 2.21 -2.09
C GLY A 117 -4.53 2.80 -3.45
N ALA A 118 -5.29 2.08 -4.29
CA ALA A 118 -5.80 2.59 -5.55
C ALA A 118 -6.80 3.73 -5.30
N ARG A 119 -6.63 4.83 -6.01
CA ARG A 119 -7.54 5.99 -6.01
C ARG A 119 -8.35 6.09 -7.30
N ASN A 120 -7.81 5.51 -8.35
CA ASN A 120 -8.41 5.49 -9.67
C ASN A 120 -8.96 4.09 -9.96
N GLU A 121 -9.87 4.00 -10.92
CA GLU A 121 -10.29 2.71 -11.45
C GLU A 121 -9.08 1.95 -11.99
N GLN A 122 -8.95 0.71 -11.57
CA GLN A 122 -7.90 -0.20 -12.04
C GLN A 122 -8.53 -1.49 -12.49
N THR A 123 -7.98 -2.06 -13.54
CA THR A 123 -8.40 -3.38 -14.00
C THR A 123 -7.22 -4.34 -13.97
N CYS A 124 -7.45 -5.49 -13.31
CA CYS A 124 -6.51 -6.58 -13.23
C CYS A 124 -7.09 -7.82 -13.90
N LEU A 125 -6.23 -8.56 -14.60
CA LEU A 125 -6.55 -9.83 -15.22
C LEU A 125 -5.85 -10.95 -14.46
N LEU A 126 -6.62 -11.84 -13.86
CA LEU A 126 -6.13 -13.09 -13.27
C LEU A 126 -6.13 -14.17 -14.35
N CYS A 127 -4.97 -14.73 -14.64
CA CYS A 127 -4.77 -15.76 -15.66
C CYS A 127 -4.62 -17.13 -14.99
N LEU A 128 -5.38 -18.11 -15.48
CA LEU A 128 -5.46 -19.45 -14.92
C LEU A 128 -5.15 -20.51 -16.01
N ASP A 129 -4.57 -21.64 -15.60
CA ASP A 129 -4.50 -22.83 -16.44
C ASP A 129 -5.84 -23.58 -16.47
N GLY A 130 -5.91 -24.66 -17.26
CA GLY A 130 -7.12 -25.50 -17.39
C GLY A 130 -7.54 -26.23 -16.10
N LYS A 131 -6.71 -26.23 -15.05
CA LYS A 131 -6.98 -26.82 -13.74
C LYS A 131 -7.33 -25.79 -12.68
N GLY A 132 -7.36 -24.50 -13.05
CA GLY A 132 -7.58 -23.38 -12.13
C GLY A 132 -6.34 -22.94 -11.34
N LYS A 133 -5.14 -23.33 -11.80
CA LYS A 133 -3.88 -22.87 -11.20
C LYS A 133 -3.56 -21.47 -11.69
N VAL A 134 -3.19 -20.59 -10.78
CA VAL A 134 -2.80 -19.22 -11.09
C VAL A 134 -1.48 -19.20 -11.85
N LEU A 135 -1.52 -18.68 -13.07
CA LEU A 135 -0.35 -18.46 -13.93
C LEU A 135 0.24 -17.08 -13.71
N GLY A 136 -0.59 -16.10 -13.42
CA GLY A 136 -0.16 -14.73 -13.16
C GLY A 136 -1.32 -13.77 -13.05
N ILE A 137 -1.02 -12.56 -12.60
CA ILE A 137 -1.95 -11.42 -12.55
C ILE A 137 -1.33 -10.29 -13.34
N ARG A 138 -2.11 -9.69 -14.24
CA ARG A 138 -1.70 -8.55 -15.08
C ARG A 138 -2.57 -7.35 -14.79
N ARG A 139 -1.97 -6.19 -14.55
CA ARG A 139 -2.68 -4.92 -14.57
C ARG A 139 -2.84 -4.50 -16.02
N LEU A 140 -4.09 -4.32 -16.47
CA LEU A 140 -4.40 -3.96 -17.86
C LEU A 140 -4.50 -2.46 -18.08
N GLY A 141 -4.87 -1.72 -17.06
CA GLY A 141 -4.99 -0.27 -17.15
C GLY A 141 -5.31 0.38 -15.81
N GLU A 142 -4.99 1.66 -15.74
CA GLU A 142 -5.37 2.58 -14.67
C GLU A 142 -5.94 3.83 -15.35
N GLY A 143 -7.17 4.24 -15.01
CA GLY A 143 -7.88 5.38 -15.61
C GLY A 143 -8.21 6.45 -14.59
N ASN A 144 -8.42 7.67 -15.09
CA ASN A 144 -9.12 8.71 -14.37
C ASN A 144 -10.62 8.38 -14.33
N VAL A 145 -11.33 8.97 -13.37
CA VAL A 145 -12.73 8.77 -12.91
C VAL A 145 -13.79 8.41 -13.98
N ASN A 146 -13.50 8.40 -15.28
CA ASN A 146 -14.49 8.23 -16.34
C ASN A 146 -14.33 7.05 -17.30
N ALA A 147 -13.32 6.20 -17.20
CA ALA A 147 -13.24 4.85 -17.78
C ALA A 147 -11.79 4.39 -18.06
N VAL A 148 -11.47 3.15 -17.72
CA VAL A 148 -10.33 2.42 -18.29
C VAL A 148 -10.80 1.81 -19.61
N ALA A 149 -10.29 2.28 -20.74
CA ALA A 149 -10.59 1.67 -22.05
C ALA A 149 -9.89 0.31 -22.13
N ILE A 150 -10.58 -0.75 -21.70
CA ILE A 150 -10.09 -2.13 -21.83
C ILE A 150 -10.62 -2.69 -23.13
N THR A 151 -9.70 -3.05 -24.02
CA THR A 151 -10.06 -3.70 -25.27
C THR A 151 -9.93 -5.21 -25.14
N THR A 152 -10.77 -5.96 -25.85
CA THR A 152 -10.66 -7.41 -25.96
C THR A 152 -9.26 -7.84 -26.41
N ARG A 153 -8.60 -7.01 -27.22
CA ARG A 153 -7.23 -7.25 -27.68
C ARG A 153 -6.23 -7.27 -26.50
N LEU A 154 -6.28 -6.33 -25.57
CA LEU A 154 -5.40 -6.30 -24.39
C LEU A 154 -5.60 -7.52 -23.50
N ILE A 155 -6.86 -7.93 -23.31
CA ILE A 155 -7.18 -9.17 -22.56
C ILE A 155 -6.57 -10.38 -23.25
N ALA A 156 -6.77 -10.52 -24.57
CA ALA A 156 -6.26 -11.65 -25.34
C ALA A 156 -4.72 -11.69 -25.36
N GLU A 157 -4.05 -10.56 -25.59
CA GLU A 157 -2.59 -10.47 -25.55
C GLU A 157 -2.02 -10.88 -24.19
N ALA A 158 -2.64 -10.37 -23.09
CA ALA A 158 -2.22 -10.73 -21.74
C ALA A 158 -2.44 -12.22 -21.43
N ALA A 159 -3.57 -12.78 -21.82
CA ALA A 159 -3.89 -14.20 -21.64
C ALA A 159 -2.93 -15.10 -22.42
N LEU A 160 -2.69 -14.78 -23.70
CA LEU A 160 -1.79 -15.55 -24.57
C LEU A 160 -0.34 -15.49 -24.08
N SER A 161 0.12 -14.35 -23.57
CA SER A 161 1.48 -14.20 -23.04
C SER A 161 1.78 -15.15 -21.86
N LEU A 162 0.77 -15.62 -21.18
CA LEU A 162 0.87 -16.54 -20.05
C LEU A 162 0.36 -17.95 -20.37
N ASN A 163 -0.04 -18.23 -21.63
CA ASN A 163 -0.68 -19.48 -22.05
C ASN A 163 -1.89 -19.82 -21.17
N ALA A 164 -2.70 -18.81 -20.82
CA ALA A 164 -3.85 -18.99 -19.96
C ALA A 164 -4.99 -19.73 -20.70
N ALA A 165 -5.62 -20.69 -20.00
CA ALA A 165 -6.82 -21.37 -20.48
C ALA A 165 -8.11 -20.68 -20.01
N ALA A 166 -8.03 -19.90 -18.92
CA ALA A 166 -9.13 -19.11 -18.40
C ALA A 166 -8.64 -17.80 -17.80
N VAL A 167 -9.49 -16.78 -17.80
CA VAL A 167 -9.19 -15.47 -17.22
C VAL A 167 -10.36 -14.98 -16.36
N VAL A 168 -10.03 -14.20 -15.32
CA VAL A 168 -11.00 -13.46 -14.49
C VAL A 168 -10.60 -11.98 -14.54
N LEU A 169 -11.56 -11.12 -14.89
CA LEU A 169 -11.42 -9.67 -14.97
C LEU A 169 -12.03 -9.03 -13.74
#